data_e4e874e2abf3feb0c333fc55e33eebd1
#
_entry.id   e4e874e2abf3feb0c333fc55e33eebd1
#
_cell.length_a   1.000
_cell.length_b   1.000
_cell.length_c   1.000
_cell.angle_alpha   90.00
_cell.angle_beta   90.00
_cell.angle_gamma   90.00
#
_symmetry.space_group_name_H-M   'P 1'
#
loop_
_entity.id
_entity.type
_entity.pdbx_description
1 polymer ?
#
loop_
_entity_poly.entity_id
_entity_poly.type
_entity_poly.pdbx_seq_one_letter_code
_entity_poly.pdbx_strand_id
1 'polypeptide(L)'
;MKRPHAFKDIINTPKNWICKIAHKYVAQEYSASTNTSKNNKNPIELLISIFKPTKSDLWLLALSIILAISHLILNSFNIPFIPELIRILLMLAFTLYLARVSYTAYQNNTLIINSFKSNPLQFFTFIIALGGMSALTIPAILNVFKLIGDSTPLTTAMLGITGGIIAVFGIIKTHQKNLLDEENLKLEREKYAKSIADKEKEIKRQESTRRSEKKQFQKSMKQQKYQFEKNLKQQALALNEQKKQFNDSLKIQSDKNAKDYARQVHEDRRSRYARAIEHIGHEKSAVRLGGIYTLISLIDEWLADKNIEDPEDRRKEGQIVIDSLCAYIRSPFHLADKRDILESDTPPDNYDGNFTSDREEFLEESNIRKSIFREINKRLTVEIDESNINKRNASGTWSEFTFDFFAAPFFYILQYYTYVNSSFQAARFYGKAFFDNSHFFGTTDFTDAIFYGPAEFNNTFFIGKTSFQWVNFHGPTSFLSVFTEEVTFENAEFINSIKFAPSLFEGPVSFKEVKFSQEPDFAGCEYIVSKDCSNVYISCNPAAFSYKIDSGEHNFTSSNFEISLGEVNFKNNNYEIPEGAIVFNPDSWNKNQNDYIDKSQPAKK
;
A
#
# COMPACT_ATOMS: atom_id res chain seq x y z
N MET A 1 16.51 -36.66 -16.32
CA MET A 1 17.35 -35.48 -16.54
C MET A 1 17.21 -34.52 -15.39
N LYS A 2 18.32 -34.01 -14.89
CA LYS A 2 18.50 -33.35 -13.57
C LYS A 2 17.68 -32.07 -13.41
N ARG A 3 16.92 -31.98 -12.31
CA ARG A 3 16.35 -30.71 -11.81
C ARG A 3 17.41 -29.97 -10.98
N PRO A 4 17.56 -28.66 -11.08
CA PRO A 4 18.48 -27.91 -10.21
C PRO A 4 17.86 -27.67 -8.83
N HIS A 5 18.59 -28.07 -7.80
CA HIS A 5 18.38 -27.70 -6.40
C HIS A 5 18.81 -26.24 -6.18
N ALA A 6 17.92 -25.26 -6.26
CA ALA A 6 18.26 -23.88 -5.94
C ALA A 6 17.14 -23.05 -5.29
N PHE A 7 16.08 -23.67 -4.77
CA PHE A 7 14.95 -22.89 -4.22
C PHE A 7 14.59 -23.20 -2.75
N LYS A 8 15.50 -23.85 -2.00
CA LYS A 8 15.23 -24.20 -0.58
C LYS A 8 15.87 -23.29 0.45
N ASP A 9 16.77 -22.37 0.05
CA ASP A 9 17.58 -21.60 1.02
C ASP A 9 17.07 -20.18 1.30
N ILE A 10 16.02 -19.70 0.61
CA ILE A 10 15.52 -18.31 0.78
C ILE A 10 14.41 -18.18 1.82
N ILE A 11 13.74 -19.27 2.23
CA ILE A 11 12.59 -19.20 3.17
C ILE A 11 13.01 -19.31 4.65
N ASN A 12 14.26 -19.66 4.95
CA ASN A 12 14.71 -19.89 6.34
C ASN A 12 15.46 -18.72 7.01
N THR A 13 15.66 -17.59 6.34
CA THR A 13 16.51 -16.52 6.86
C THR A 13 15.90 -15.65 7.97
N PRO A 14 14.59 -15.34 8.06
CA PRO A 14 14.08 -14.52 9.16
C PRO A 14 13.92 -15.27 10.49
N LYS A 15 13.48 -16.55 10.44
CA LYS A 15 13.27 -17.34 11.67
C LYS A 15 14.58 -17.69 12.39
N ASN A 16 15.63 -17.99 11.64
CA ASN A 16 16.94 -18.30 12.21
C ASN A 16 17.67 -17.07 12.77
N TRP A 17 17.39 -15.87 12.28
CA TRP A 17 18.01 -14.66 12.80
C TRP A 17 17.42 -14.26 14.16
N ILE A 18 16.09 -14.33 14.28
CA ILE A 18 15.38 -14.06 15.55
C ILE A 18 15.70 -15.13 16.60
N CYS A 19 15.74 -16.43 16.22
CA CYS A 19 16.16 -17.51 17.14
C CYS A 19 17.63 -17.43 17.53
N LYS A 20 18.55 -17.05 16.60
CA LYS A 20 19.97 -16.85 16.93
C LYS A 20 20.19 -15.65 17.85
N ILE A 21 19.43 -14.58 17.70
CA ILE A 21 19.47 -13.45 18.64
C ILE A 21 18.90 -13.89 19.99
N ALA A 22 17.76 -14.57 20.04
CA ALA A 22 17.19 -15.09 21.29
C ALA A 22 18.12 -16.10 21.99
N HIS A 23 18.72 -17.06 21.25
CA HIS A 23 19.70 -18.00 21.82
C HIS A 23 21.01 -17.35 22.28
N LYS A 24 21.47 -16.32 21.57
CA LYS A 24 22.68 -15.57 21.98
C LYS A 24 22.45 -14.75 23.26
N TYR A 25 21.20 -14.25 23.41
CA TYR A 25 20.82 -13.53 24.65
C TYR A 25 20.58 -14.45 25.83
N VAL A 26 20.00 -15.64 25.64
CA VAL A 26 19.77 -16.62 26.69
C VAL A 26 21.09 -17.30 27.14
N ALA A 27 22.01 -17.61 26.22
CA ALA A 27 23.31 -18.20 26.55
C ALA A 27 24.25 -17.23 27.26
N GLN A 28 24.10 -15.91 27.09
CA GLN A 28 24.88 -14.92 27.84
C GLN A 28 24.35 -14.69 29.26
N GLU A 29 23.08 -14.94 29.55
CA GLU A 29 22.54 -14.85 30.91
C GLU A 29 23.04 -15.96 31.83
N TYR A 30 23.32 -17.17 31.28
CA TYR A 30 23.81 -18.30 32.11
C TYR A 30 25.31 -18.23 32.45
N SER A 31 26.11 -17.46 31.68
CA SER A 31 27.53 -17.26 31.98
C SER A 31 27.83 -16.01 32.81
N ALA A 32 26.84 -15.13 32.99
CA ALA A 32 27.01 -13.87 33.71
C ALA A 32 26.64 -13.94 35.20
N SER A 33 26.07 -15.07 35.67
CA SER A 33 25.64 -15.19 37.08
C SER A 33 26.75 -15.54 38.06
N THR A 34 28.01 -15.70 37.62
CA THR A 34 29.12 -16.09 38.53
C THR A 34 30.26 -15.09 38.68
N ASN A 35 30.25 -13.95 37.98
CA ASN A 35 31.29 -12.93 38.24
C ASN A 35 30.81 -11.54 37.81
N THR A 36 30.20 -10.76 38.68
CA THR A 36 30.40 -9.29 38.75
C THR A 36 29.70 -8.70 39.97
N SER A 37 30.36 -8.79 41.08
CA SER A 37 30.20 -7.83 42.17
C SER A 37 31.19 -6.69 41.91
N LYS A 38 30.75 -5.63 41.22
CA LYS A 38 31.27 -4.24 41.34
C LYS A 38 30.77 -3.40 40.13
N ASN A 39 29.92 -2.47 40.44
CA ASN A 39 29.37 -1.37 39.64
C ASN A 39 27.88 -1.50 39.21
N ASN A 40 27.02 -1.74 40.18
CA ASN A 40 25.60 -1.45 40.03
C ASN A 40 25.37 0.06 40.27
N LYS A 41 25.59 0.89 39.26
CA LYS A 41 24.98 2.23 39.23
C LYS A 41 23.48 2.04 39.00
N ASN A 42 22.70 2.70 39.85
CA ASN A 42 21.24 2.72 39.73
C ASN A 42 20.85 3.10 38.28
N PRO A 43 19.93 2.38 37.60
CA PRO A 43 19.54 2.70 36.22
C PRO A 43 19.14 4.16 36.02
N ILE A 44 18.58 4.78 37.07
CA ILE A 44 18.23 6.20 37.09
C ILE A 44 19.50 7.09 37.07
N GLU A 45 20.55 6.75 37.82
CA GLU A 45 21.81 7.48 37.80
C GLU A 45 22.56 7.33 36.48
N LEU A 46 22.43 6.18 35.81
CA LEU A 46 23.02 5.94 34.51
C LEU A 46 22.32 6.79 33.43
N LEU A 47 21.00 6.82 33.45
CA LEU A 47 20.21 7.66 32.56
C LEU A 47 20.46 9.16 32.79
N ILE A 48 20.54 9.58 34.07
CA ILE A 48 20.92 10.96 34.43
C ILE A 48 22.31 11.29 33.89
N SER A 49 23.27 10.35 33.91
CA SER A 49 24.61 10.56 33.38
C SER A 49 24.63 10.71 31.86
N ILE A 50 23.72 10.04 31.12
CA ILE A 50 23.57 10.15 29.67
C ILE A 50 22.98 11.51 29.29
N PHE A 51 22.05 12.02 30.10
CA PHE A 51 21.41 13.32 29.90
C PHE A 51 22.10 14.47 30.63
N LYS A 52 23.25 14.24 31.27
CA LYS A 52 24.01 15.31 31.96
C LYS A 52 24.48 16.33 30.90
N PRO A 53 24.05 17.58 30.98
CA PRO A 53 24.40 18.56 29.98
C PRO A 53 25.90 18.82 29.97
N THR A 54 26.51 18.74 28.79
CA THR A 54 27.90 19.18 28.59
C THR A 54 27.97 20.71 28.57
N LYS A 55 29.19 21.28 28.69
CA LYS A 55 29.36 22.74 28.57
C LYS A 55 28.74 23.31 27.28
N SER A 56 28.79 22.55 26.18
CA SER A 56 28.16 22.95 24.91
C SER A 56 26.63 22.87 24.96
N ASP A 57 26.05 21.95 25.71
CA ASP A 57 24.59 21.83 25.84
C ASP A 57 24.04 22.94 26.74
N LEU A 58 24.80 23.33 27.77
CA LEU A 58 24.48 24.47 28.60
C LEU A 58 24.54 25.80 27.79
N TRP A 59 25.47 25.92 26.85
CA TRP A 59 25.51 27.08 25.93
C TRP A 59 24.33 27.12 24.96
N LEU A 60 23.93 25.95 24.41
CA LEU A 60 22.74 25.86 23.53
C LEU A 60 21.46 26.17 24.31
N LEU A 61 21.38 25.70 25.57
CA LEU A 61 20.26 25.99 26.46
C LEU A 61 20.22 27.48 26.84
N ALA A 62 21.36 28.07 27.18
CA ALA A 62 21.47 29.49 27.46
C ALA A 62 21.11 30.36 26.23
N LEU A 63 21.58 29.96 25.05
CA LEU A 63 21.26 30.62 23.79
C LEU A 63 19.76 30.55 23.48
N SER A 64 19.14 29.37 23.68
CA SER A 64 17.69 29.19 23.47
C SER A 64 16.86 30.01 24.46
N ILE A 65 17.31 30.16 25.72
CA ILE A 65 16.65 30.99 26.73
C ILE A 65 16.78 32.48 26.36
N ILE A 66 17.95 32.91 25.94
CA ILE A 66 18.18 34.31 25.48
C ILE A 66 17.31 34.63 24.26
N LEU A 67 17.25 33.72 23.28
CA LEU A 67 16.39 33.86 22.09
C LEU A 67 14.90 33.88 22.47
N ALA A 68 14.50 33.08 23.42
CA ALA A 68 13.12 33.04 23.90
C ALA A 68 12.72 34.34 24.60
N ILE A 69 13.59 34.85 25.47
CA ILE A 69 13.38 36.15 26.15
C ILE A 69 13.37 37.29 25.12
N SER A 70 14.30 37.26 24.16
CA SER A 70 14.34 38.27 23.09
C SER A 70 13.09 38.24 22.23
N HIS A 71 12.55 37.06 21.93
CA HIS A 71 11.26 36.88 21.23
C HIS A 71 10.10 37.53 22.00
N LEU A 72 10.02 37.28 23.32
CA LEU A 72 8.97 37.87 24.15
C LEU A 72 9.04 39.40 24.22
N ILE A 73 10.24 39.91 24.37
CA ILE A 73 10.48 41.36 24.44
C ILE A 73 10.15 42.02 23.08
N LEU A 74 10.67 41.50 21.97
CA LEU A 74 10.47 42.06 20.63
C LEU A 74 9.02 41.94 20.14
N ASN A 75 8.30 40.89 20.56
CA ASN A 75 6.87 40.74 20.27
C ASN A 75 6.03 41.81 20.98
N SER A 76 6.49 42.33 22.12
CA SER A 76 5.84 43.47 22.83
C SER A 76 6.01 44.82 22.11
N PHE A 77 7.01 44.93 21.23
CA PHE A 77 7.29 46.17 20.47
C PHE A 77 6.72 46.17 19.04
N ASN A 78 5.97 45.14 18.63
CA ASN A 78 5.26 45.08 17.35
C ASN A 78 6.14 45.25 16.09
N ILE A 79 7.37 44.75 16.08
CA ILE A 79 8.31 44.82 14.95
C ILE A 79 8.06 43.63 14.02
N PRO A 80 7.59 43.79 12.76
CA PRO A 80 6.97 42.72 12.00
C PRO A 80 7.91 41.63 11.45
N PHE A 81 9.20 41.84 11.33
CA PHE A 81 10.11 40.88 10.67
C PHE A 81 11.04 40.11 11.63
N ILE A 82 11.49 40.78 12.68
CA ILE A 82 12.48 40.19 13.61
C ILE A 82 11.96 39.01 14.45
N PRO A 83 10.69 38.99 14.93
CA PRO A 83 10.15 37.86 15.67
C PRO A 83 10.09 36.57 14.87
N GLU A 84 9.83 36.62 13.57
CA GLU A 84 9.81 35.45 12.69
C GLU A 84 11.21 34.83 12.53
N LEU A 85 12.24 35.65 12.38
CA LEU A 85 13.63 35.20 12.31
C LEU A 85 14.05 34.49 13.62
N ILE A 86 13.64 35.05 14.76
CA ILE A 86 13.93 34.46 16.08
C ILE A 86 13.21 33.11 16.25
N ARG A 87 11.99 32.98 15.74
CA ARG A 87 11.27 31.66 15.75
C ARG A 87 12.04 30.62 14.95
N ILE A 88 12.53 30.97 13.76
CA ILE A 88 13.32 30.04 12.92
C ILE A 88 14.61 29.63 13.65
N LEU A 89 15.31 30.57 14.27
CA LEU A 89 16.52 30.29 15.05
C LEU A 89 16.25 29.41 16.26
N LEU A 90 15.13 29.61 16.96
CA LEU A 90 14.69 28.76 18.07
C LEU A 90 14.40 27.32 17.60
N MET A 91 13.72 27.15 16.47
CA MET A 91 13.47 25.83 15.89
C MET A 91 14.76 25.13 15.49
N LEU A 92 15.70 25.87 14.88
CA LEU A 92 17.00 25.32 14.50
C LEU A 92 17.83 24.90 15.74
N ALA A 93 17.85 25.71 16.79
CA ALA A 93 18.54 25.39 18.04
C ALA A 93 17.93 24.14 18.72
N PHE A 94 16.61 24.03 18.71
CA PHE A 94 15.92 22.87 19.28
C PHE A 94 16.15 21.58 18.47
N THR A 95 16.15 21.65 17.14
CA THR A 95 16.44 20.48 16.29
C THR A 95 17.89 20.02 16.45
N LEU A 96 18.85 20.92 16.56
CA LEU A 96 20.24 20.59 16.84
C LEU A 96 20.42 19.95 18.21
N TYR A 97 19.69 20.41 19.23
CA TYR A 97 19.69 19.80 20.55
C TYR A 97 19.14 18.36 20.52
N LEU A 98 18.00 18.14 19.85
CA LEU A 98 17.40 16.81 19.69
C LEU A 98 18.33 15.85 18.93
N ALA A 99 18.95 16.31 17.84
CA ALA A 99 19.90 15.52 17.06
C ALA A 99 21.10 15.09 17.91
N ARG A 100 21.61 15.97 18.77
CA ARG A 100 22.70 15.67 19.68
C ARG A 100 22.31 14.67 20.77
N VAL A 101 21.15 14.84 21.39
CA VAL A 101 20.63 13.89 22.38
C VAL A 101 20.45 12.51 21.74
N SER A 102 19.90 12.44 20.53
CA SER A 102 19.73 11.19 19.79
C SER A 102 21.10 10.54 19.46
N TYR A 103 22.08 11.34 19.06
CA TYR A 103 23.44 10.84 18.79
C TYR A 103 24.13 10.30 20.05
N THR A 104 23.98 10.99 21.20
CA THR A 104 24.53 10.53 22.48
C THR A 104 23.85 9.23 22.96
N ALA A 105 22.54 9.11 22.78
CA ALA A 105 21.80 7.88 23.06
C ALA A 105 22.23 6.73 22.12
N TYR A 106 22.49 7.00 20.85
CA TYR A 106 23.01 6.01 19.90
C TYR A 106 24.42 5.52 20.27
N GLN A 107 25.32 6.41 20.67
CA GLN A 107 26.67 6.04 21.12
C GLN A 107 26.66 5.17 22.38
N ASN A 108 25.69 5.36 23.26
CA ASN A 108 25.56 4.62 24.53
C ASN A 108 24.55 3.45 24.44
N ASN A 109 24.26 2.94 23.25
CA ASN A 109 23.24 1.92 23.02
C ASN A 109 23.47 0.62 23.85
N THR A 110 24.73 0.21 24.05
CA THR A 110 25.09 -0.96 24.88
C THR A 110 24.75 -0.74 26.34
N LEU A 111 24.94 0.46 26.86
CA LEU A 111 24.60 0.82 28.25
C LEU A 111 23.08 0.87 28.43
N ILE A 112 22.35 1.40 27.45
CA ILE A 112 20.89 1.43 27.45
C ILE A 112 20.32 0.01 27.42
N ILE A 113 20.85 -0.88 26.57
CA ILE A 113 20.44 -2.28 26.47
C ILE A 113 20.73 -3.03 27.78
N ASN A 114 21.87 -2.79 28.42
CA ASN A 114 22.21 -3.43 29.68
C ASN A 114 21.31 -2.95 30.82
N SER A 115 20.96 -1.67 30.87
CA SER A 115 19.99 -1.12 31.82
C SER A 115 18.58 -1.70 31.65
N PHE A 116 18.16 -1.92 30.39
CA PHE A 116 16.91 -2.60 30.09
C PHE A 116 16.90 -4.06 30.56
N LYS A 117 18.02 -4.78 30.38
CA LYS A 117 18.15 -6.18 30.84
C LYS A 117 18.12 -6.32 32.36
N SER A 118 18.77 -5.41 33.09
CA SER A 118 18.88 -5.53 34.56
C SER A 118 17.58 -5.21 35.30
N ASN A 119 16.84 -4.20 34.86
CA ASN A 119 15.58 -3.77 35.50
C ASN A 119 14.55 -3.25 34.47
N PRO A 120 13.93 -4.12 33.70
CA PRO A 120 13.06 -3.72 32.58
C PRO A 120 11.87 -2.89 33.06
N LEU A 121 11.30 -3.19 34.23
CA LEU A 121 10.15 -2.47 34.75
C LEU A 121 10.46 -0.99 35.05
N GLN A 122 11.60 -0.73 35.70
CA GLN A 122 12.03 0.63 36.04
C GLN A 122 12.41 1.42 34.76
N PHE A 123 13.01 0.75 33.78
CA PHE A 123 13.37 1.36 32.52
C PHE A 123 12.12 1.83 31.76
N PHE A 124 11.09 0.98 31.71
CA PHE A 124 9.83 1.34 31.01
C PHE A 124 9.02 2.40 31.76
N THR A 125 8.94 2.34 33.09
CA THR A 125 8.26 3.39 33.84
C THR A 125 8.91 4.75 33.65
N PHE A 126 10.23 4.79 33.50
CA PHE A 126 10.96 6.02 33.18
C PHE A 126 10.67 6.53 31.77
N ILE A 127 10.68 5.65 30.77
CA ILE A 127 10.34 6.05 29.37
C ILE A 127 8.90 6.57 29.27
N ILE A 128 7.96 5.92 29.95
CA ILE A 128 6.56 6.36 29.99
C ILE A 128 6.43 7.73 30.65
N ALA A 129 7.12 7.93 31.77
CA ALA A 129 7.13 9.22 32.47
C ALA A 129 7.74 10.32 31.59
N LEU A 130 8.85 10.04 30.92
CA LEU A 130 9.52 10.98 30.02
C LEU A 130 8.64 11.31 28.79
N GLY A 131 8.02 10.29 28.18
CA GLY A 131 7.10 10.45 27.06
C GLY A 131 5.85 11.25 27.44
N GLY A 132 5.27 10.98 28.60
CA GLY A 132 4.13 11.72 29.12
C GLY A 132 4.47 13.18 29.43
N MET A 133 5.63 13.42 30.07
CA MET A 133 6.10 14.78 30.33
C MET A 133 6.38 15.55 29.03
N SER A 134 7.02 14.92 28.04
CA SER A 134 7.30 15.57 26.76
C SER A 134 6.02 15.86 25.97
N ALA A 135 5.03 14.98 26.04
CA ALA A 135 3.71 15.16 25.41
C ALA A 135 2.95 16.37 25.95
N LEU A 136 3.17 16.73 27.20
CA LEU A 136 2.54 17.89 27.85
C LEU A 136 3.38 19.17 27.68
N THR A 137 4.69 19.08 27.83
CA THR A 137 5.56 20.26 27.86
C THR A 137 5.92 20.81 26.48
N ILE A 138 6.20 19.92 25.51
CA ILE A 138 6.61 20.37 24.17
C ILE A 138 5.49 21.13 23.47
N PRO A 139 4.24 20.62 23.39
CA PRO A 139 3.14 21.37 22.78
C PRO A 139 2.83 22.69 23.51
N ALA A 140 2.91 22.69 24.84
CA ALA A 140 2.69 23.88 25.63
C ALA A 140 3.72 24.98 25.34
N ILE A 141 5.02 24.61 25.24
CA ILE A 141 6.11 25.53 24.90
C ILE A 141 5.92 26.08 23.48
N LEU A 142 5.61 25.20 22.52
CA LEU A 142 5.41 25.59 21.12
C LEU A 142 4.19 26.52 20.96
N ASN A 143 3.14 26.34 21.76
CA ASN A 143 1.97 27.22 21.78
C ASN A 143 2.28 28.60 22.38
N VAL A 144 3.05 28.67 23.48
CA VAL A 144 3.47 29.93 24.11
C VAL A 144 4.24 30.81 23.11
N PHE A 145 5.07 30.19 22.24
CA PHE A 145 5.83 30.90 21.20
C PHE A 145 5.04 31.11 19.90
N LYS A 146 3.75 30.75 19.86
CA LYS A 146 2.88 30.83 18.66
C LYS A 146 3.46 30.10 17.43
N LEU A 147 4.21 29.02 17.67
CA LEU A 147 4.80 28.17 16.62
C LEU A 147 3.79 27.17 16.06
N ILE A 148 2.72 26.87 16.81
CA ILE A 148 1.57 26.07 16.40
C ILE A 148 0.29 26.74 16.90
N GLY A 149 -0.78 26.67 16.09
CA GLY A 149 -2.07 27.30 16.44
C GLY A 149 -2.87 26.53 17.49
N ASP A 150 -2.87 25.20 17.42
CA ASP A 150 -3.52 24.30 18.37
C ASP A 150 -2.57 23.17 18.75
N SER A 151 -2.33 22.98 20.05
CA SER A 151 -1.41 21.97 20.57
C SER A 151 -2.10 20.60 20.83
N THR A 152 -3.42 20.55 20.81
CA THR A 152 -4.18 19.33 21.16
C THR A 152 -3.93 18.15 20.21
N PRO A 153 -3.83 18.32 18.87
CA PRO A 153 -3.53 17.21 17.97
C PRO A 153 -2.14 16.64 18.19
N LEU A 154 -1.15 17.51 18.46
CA LEU A 154 0.23 17.09 18.70
C LEU A 154 0.37 16.34 20.03
N THR A 155 -0.32 16.81 21.07
CA THR A 155 -0.37 16.15 22.39
C THR A 155 -0.97 14.75 22.27
N THR A 156 -2.08 14.64 21.52
CA THR A 156 -2.79 13.36 21.31
C THR A 156 -1.92 12.37 20.53
N ALA A 157 -1.23 12.83 19.48
CA ALA A 157 -0.31 12.00 18.71
C ALA A 157 0.87 11.49 19.57
N MET A 158 1.47 12.33 20.39
CA MET A 158 2.57 11.95 21.26
C MET A 158 2.14 10.96 22.37
N LEU A 159 0.93 11.14 22.92
CA LEU A 159 0.35 10.18 23.87
C LEU A 159 0.02 8.84 23.21
N GLY A 160 -0.45 8.86 21.95
CA GLY A 160 -0.71 7.65 21.16
C GLY A 160 0.54 6.82 20.91
N ILE A 161 1.67 7.46 20.58
CA ILE A 161 2.97 6.79 20.42
C ILE A 161 3.40 6.14 21.74
N THR A 162 3.24 6.83 22.86
CA THR A 162 3.58 6.30 24.19
C THR A 162 2.73 5.06 24.53
N GLY A 163 1.43 5.08 24.20
CA GLY A 163 0.53 3.93 24.34
C GLY A 163 0.92 2.73 23.48
N GLY A 164 1.35 2.96 22.25
CA GLY A 164 1.85 1.92 21.35
C GLY A 164 3.07 1.19 21.89
N ILE A 165 4.01 1.90 22.50
CA ILE A 165 5.21 1.32 23.12
C ILE A 165 4.83 0.37 24.27
N ILE A 166 3.83 0.73 25.08
CA ILE A 166 3.33 -0.10 26.19
C ILE A 166 2.73 -1.41 25.67
N ALA A 167 1.94 -1.36 24.58
CA ALA A 167 1.32 -2.54 23.99
C ALA A 167 2.35 -3.56 23.48
N VAL A 168 3.39 -3.09 22.79
CA VAL A 168 4.48 -3.95 22.29
C VAL A 168 5.21 -4.63 23.44
N PHE A 169 5.43 -3.94 24.55
CA PHE A 169 6.08 -4.54 25.73
C PHE A 169 5.23 -5.64 26.37
N GLY A 170 3.90 -5.45 26.42
CA GLY A 170 2.99 -6.50 26.93
C GLY A 170 3.12 -7.81 26.15
N ILE A 171 3.24 -7.72 24.82
CA ILE A 171 3.41 -8.88 23.93
C ILE A 171 4.75 -9.59 24.19
N ILE A 172 5.86 -8.83 24.31
CA ILE A 172 7.20 -9.39 24.54
C ILE A 172 7.25 -10.14 25.88
N LYS A 173 6.65 -9.58 26.94
CA LYS A 173 6.62 -10.19 28.28
C LYS A 173 5.81 -11.50 28.28
N THR A 174 4.72 -11.54 27.56
CA THR A 174 3.90 -12.77 27.44
C THR A 174 4.65 -13.88 26.70
N HIS A 175 5.39 -13.53 25.65
CA HIS A 175 6.20 -14.49 24.90
C HIS A 175 7.35 -15.06 25.74
N GLN A 176 8.02 -14.24 26.56
CA GLN A 176 9.07 -14.71 27.47
C GLN A 176 8.55 -15.70 28.52
N LYS A 177 7.35 -15.47 29.05
CA LYS A 177 6.76 -16.37 30.05
C LYS A 177 6.47 -17.76 29.43
N ASN A 178 5.96 -17.81 28.22
CA ASN A 178 5.64 -19.07 27.54
C ASN A 178 6.89 -19.91 27.23
N LEU A 179 8.06 -19.26 26.96
CA LEU A 179 9.33 -19.96 26.75
C LEU A 179 9.87 -20.60 28.04
N LEU A 180 9.71 -19.94 29.19
CA LEU A 180 10.14 -20.47 30.50
C LEU A 180 9.32 -21.69 30.93
N ASP A 181 8.02 -21.69 30.62
CA ASP A 181 7.13 -22.80 30.97
C ASP A 181 7.44 -24.06 30.11
N GLU A 182 7.89 -23.87 28.85
CA GLU A 182 8.33 -24.97 27.99
C GLU A 182 9.65 -25.62 28.48
N GLU A 183 10.58 -24.83 29.03
CA GLU A 183 11.86 -25.30 29.53
C GLU A 183 11.70 -26.08 30.84
N ASN A 184 10.84 -25.63 31.74
CA ASN A 184 10.51 -26.33 32.98
C ASN A 184 9.89 -27.71 32.73
N LEU A 185 9.08 -27.82 31.68
CA LEU A 185 8.45 -29.08 31.28
C LEU A 185 9.47 -30.12 30.74
N LYS A 186 10.54 -29.66 30.09
CA LYS A 186 11.65 -30.54 29.64
C LYS A 186 12.44 -31.09 30.81
N LEU A 187 12.70 -30.28 31.80
CA LEU A 187 13.45 -30.69 33.01
C LEU A 187 12.70 -31.75 33.84
N GLU A 188 11.37 -31.66 33.90
CA GLU A 188 10.53 -32.64 34.58
C GLU A 188 10.55 -34.01 33.90
N ARG A 189 10.57 -34.03 32.55
CA ARG A 189 10.69 -35.26 31.74
C ARG A 189 12.03 -35.98 31.96
N GLU A 190 13.16 -35.23 32.06
CA GLU A 190 14.49 -35.82 32.30
C GLU A 190 14.60 -36.43 33.70
N LYS A 191 14.02 -35.80 34.73
CA LYS A 191 13.99 -36.34 36.09
C LYS A 191 13.19 -37.64 36.16
N TYR A 192 12.10 -37.76 35.38
CA TYR A 192 11.28 -38.96 35.36
C TYR A 192 11.98 -40.14 34.64
N ALA A 193 12.67 -39.88 33.55
CA ALA A 193 13.48 -40.87 32.82
C ALA A 193 14.64 -41.42 33.67
N LYS A 194 15.28 -40.55 34.48
CA LYS A 194 16.37 -40.93 35.37
C LYS A 194 15.88 -41.81 36.53
N SER A 195 14.70 -41.54 37.06
CA SER A 195 14.07 -42.36 38.12
C SER A 195 13.71 -43.79 37.67
N ILE A 196 13.35 -43.97 36.40
CA ILE A 196 13.09 -45.28 35.82
C ILE A 196 14.39 -46.08 35.64
N ALA A 197 15.48 -45.46 35.20
CA ALA A 197 16.77 -46.10 35.03
C ALA A 197 17.41 -46.58 36.35
N ASP A 198 17.20 -45.84 37.41
CA ASP A 198 17.72 -46.21 38.74
C ASP A 198 16.92 -47.39 39.36
N LYS A 199 15.59 -47.45 39.11
CA LYS A 199 14.77 -48.62 39.49
C LYS A 199 15.18 -49.88 38.72
N GLU A 200 15.51 -49.77 37.47
CA GLU A 200 15.97 -50.91 36.66
C GLU A 200 17.33 -51.47 37.15
N LYS A 201 18.24 -50.60 37.61
CA LYS A 201 19.51 -51.03 38.20
C LYS A 201 19.34 -51.77 39.52
N GLU A 202 18.40 -51.39 40.32
CA GLU A 202 18.12 -51.99 41.61
C GLU A 202 17.50 -53.40 41.46
N ILE A 203 16.63 -53.62 40.49
CA ILE A 203 16.09 -54.93 40.14
C ILE A 203 17.19 -55.90 39.71
N LYS A 204 18.17 -55.44 38.90
CA LYS A 204 19.33 -56.24 38.47
C LYS A 204 20.24 -56.66 39.61
N ARG A 205 20.39 -55.83 40.68
CA ARG A 205 21.17 -56.18 41.89
C ARG A 205 20.47 -57.25 42.72
N GLN A 206 19.15 -57.27 42.83
CA GLN A 206 18.41 -58.29 43.59
C GLN A 206 18.43 -59.66 42.87
N GLU A 207 18.56 -59.71 41.54
CA GLU A 207 18.70 -60.97 40.78
C GLU A 207 20.03 -61.69 41.04
N SER A 208 21.12 -60.97 41.35
CA SER A 208 22.45 -61.55 41.60
C SER A 208 22.56 -62.27 42.97
N THR A 209 21.70 -61.96 43.92
CA THR A 209 21.78 -62.44 45.29
C THR A 209 20.94 -63.71 45.59
N ARG A 210 20.09 -64.15 44.66
CA ARG A 210 19.08 -65.19 44.88
C ARG A 210 19.28 -66.48 44.09
N ARG A 211 20.51 -66.79 43.63
CA ARG A 211 20.75 -68.03 42.87
C ARG A 211 20.61 -69.34 43.68
N SER A 212 20.50 -69.30 44.99
CA SER A 212 20.44 -70.51 45.85
C SER A 212 19.01 -71.03 46.19
N GLU A 213 17.98 -70.21 46.04
CA GLU A 213 16.58 -70.63 46.32
C GLU A 213 15.75 -70.92 45.06
N LYS A 214 16.38 -71.55 44.11
CA LYS A 214 16.12 -71.47 42.68
C LYS A 214 14.83 -72.14 42.18
N LYS A 215 14.11 -72.97 42.89
CA LYS A 215 12.94 -73.66 42.38
C LYS A 215 11.59 -73.10 42.84
N GLN A 216 11.47 -72.63 44.05
CA GLN A 216 10.25 -71.96 44.51
C GLN A 216 10.20 -70.49 44.06
N PHE A 217 11.35 -69.84 43.99
CA PHE A 217 11.45 -68.45 43.57
C PHE A 217 11.20 -68.24 42.08
N GLN A 218 11.58 -69.20 41.21
CA GLN A 218 11.34 -69.06 39.78
C GLN A 218 9.85 -69.01 39.42
N LYS A 219 8.98 -69.66 40.22
CA LYS A 219 7.53 -69.62 40.01
C LYS A 219 6.94 -68.27 40.43
N SER A 220 7.38 -67.74 41.56
CA SER A 220 6.95 -66.45 42.06
C SER A 220 7.55 -65.28 41.24
N MET A 221 8.79 -65.45 40.76
CA MET A 221 9.46 -64.51 39.88
C MET A 221 8.79 -64.41 38.50
N LYS A 222 8.36 -65.56 37.93
CA LYS A 222 7.58 -65.50 36.66
C LYS A 222 6.25 -64.76 36.82
N GLN A 223 5.62 -64.93 37.95
CA GLN A 223 4.36 -64.25 38.26
C GLN A 223 4.58 -62.75 38.58
N GLN A 224 5.68 -62.39 39.31
CA GLN A 224 6.06 -61.03 39.56
C GLN A 224 6.55 -60.31 38.26
N LYS A 225 7.34 -61.04 37.46
CA LYS A 225 7.77 -60.51 36.14
C LYS A 225 6.58 -60.26 35.24
N TYR A 226 5.62 -61.16 35.18
CA TYR A 226 4.39 -60.97 34.42
C TYR A 226 3.58 -59.79 34.93
N GLN A 227 3.44 -59.62 36.26
CA GLN A 227 2.74 -58.48 36.86
C GLN A 227 3.52 -57.17 36.63
N PHE A 228 4.85 -57.23 36.71
CA PHE A 228 5.71 -56.07 36.46
C PHE A 228 5.67 -55.64 34.99
N GLU A 229 5.81 -56.59 34.06
CA GLU A 229 5.65 -56.32 32.61
C GLU A 229 4.27 -55.78 32.28
N LYS A 230 3.22 -56.31 32.93
CA LYS A 230 1.85 -55.84 32.78
C LYS A 230 1.72 -54.38 33.33
N ASN A 231 2.28 -54.11 34.49
CA ASN A 231 2.29 -52.77 35.09
C ASN A 231 3.12 -51.77 34.24
N LEU A 232 4.29 -52.22 33.76
CA LEU A 232 5.14 -51.41 32.91
C LEU A 232 4.41 -51.06 31.56
N LYS A 233 3.71 -52.06 31.01
CA LYS A 233 2.92 -51.89 29.79
C LYS A 233 1.72 -50.96 30.02
N GLN A 234 1.08 -51.05 31.20
CA GLN A 234 0.02 -50.12 31.57
C GLN A 234 0.53 -48.72 31.84
N GLN A 235 1.70 -48.59 32.52
CA GLN A 235 2.35 -47.26 32.71
C GLN A 235 2.81 -46.64 31.38
N ALA A 236 3.37 -47.45 30.45
CA ALA A 236 3.74 -47.01 29.14
C ALA A 236 2.53 -46.56 28.29
N LEU A 237 1.42 -47.29 28.40
CA LEU A 237 0.16 -46.90 27.74
C LEU A 237 -0.42 -45.63 28.35
N ALA A 238 -0.45 -45.52 29.67
CA ALA A 238 -0.92 -44.30 30.36
C ALA A 238 -0.05 -43.08 30.04
N LEU A 239 1.30 -43.26 29.98
CA LEU A 239 2.25 -42.19 29.59
C LEU A 239 2.04 -41.78 28.12
N ASN A 240 1.77 -42.75 27.24
CA ASN A 240 1.52 -42.46 25.82
C ASN A 240 0.19 -41.73 25.63
N GLU A 241 -0.80 -42.07 26.45
CA GLU A 241 -2.10 -41.41 26.47
C GLU A 241 -2.01 -39.97 27.03
N GLN A 242 -1.28 -39.79 28.13
CA GLN A 242 -0.94 -38.46 28.67
C GLN A 242 -0.17 -37.60 27.65
N LYS A 243 0.82 -38.18 26.95
CA LYS A 243 1.57 -37.50 25.90
C LYS A 243 0.64 -37.12 24.73
N LYS A 244 -0.29 -37.97 24.36
CA LYS A 244 -1.29 -37.68 23.33
C LYS A 244 -2.20 -36.55 23.76
N GLN A 245 -2.78 -36.64 24.97
CA GLN A 245 -3.63 -35.57 25.54
C GLN A 245 -2.91 -34.25 25.67
N PHE A 246 -1.62 -34.28 26.07
CA PHE A 246 -0.79 -33.09 26.16
C PHE A 246 -0.54 -32.46 24.78
N ASN A 247 -0.17 -33.25 23.78
CA ASN A 247 0.03 -32.76 22.42
C ASN A 247 -1.28 -32.21 21.81
N ASP A 248 -2.39 -32.89 22.08
CA ASP A 248 -3.72 -32.44 21.63
C ASP A 248 -4.09 -31.11 22.33
N SER A 249 -3.81 -30.98 23.64
CA SER A 249 -4.04 -29.72 24.37
C SER A 249 -3.14 -28.58 23.89
N LEU A 250 -1.87 -28.86 23.58
CA LEU A 250 -0.96 -27.89 22.97
C LEU A 250 -1.43 -27.44 21.59
N LYS A 251 -1.91 -28.38 20.79
CA LYS A 251 -2.47 -28.07 19.47
C LYS A 251 -3.70 -27.17 19.59
N ILE A 252 -4.65 -27.55 20.47
CA ILE A 252 -5.84 -26.75 20.76
C ILE A 252 -5.47 -25.35 21.25
N GLN A 253 -4.48 -25.25 22.15
CA GLN A 253 -4.01 -23.96 22.65
C GLN A 253 -3.33 -23.12 21.57
N SER A 254 -2.52 -23.76 20.72
CA SER A 254 -1.89 -23.11 19.57
C SER A 254 -2.93 -22.58 18.58
N ASP A 255 -3.91 -23.44 18.23
CA ASP A 255 -4.99 -23.09 17.31
C ASP A 255 -5.88 -21.96 17.88
N LYS A 256 -6.14 -22.01 19.19
CA LYS A 256 -6.86 -20.94 19.87
C LYS A 256 -6.08 -19.63 19.87
N ASN A 257 -4.79 -19.66 20.19
CA ASN A 257 -3.95 -18.47 20.17
C ASN A 257 -3.84 -17.87 18.77
N ALA A 258 -3.74 -18.73 17.73
CA ALA A 258 -3.74 -18.28 16.34
C ALA A 258 -5.07 -17.60 15.95
N LYS A 259 -6.21 -18.18 16.36
CA LYS A 259 -7.54 -17.60 16.12
C LYS A 259 -7.73 -16.27 16.89
N ASP A 260 -7.33 -16.24 18.15
CA ASP A 260 -7.43 -15.01 18.97
C ASP A 260 -6.54 -13.89 18.40
N TYR A 261 -5.34 -14.23 17.94
CA TYR A 261 -4.45 -13.30 17.24
C TYR A 261 -5.06 -12.79 15.93
N ALA A 262 -5.58 -13.69 15.10
CA ALA A 262 -6.23 -13.32 13.86
C ALA A 262 -7.41 -12.36 14.12
N ARG A 263 -8.25 -12.68 15.12
CA ARG A 263 -9.37 -11.81 15.51
C ARG A 263 -8.89 -10.43 15.96
N GLN A 264 -7.85 -10.36 16.77
CA GLN A 264 -7.27 -9.09 17.23
C GLN A 264 -6.73 -8.24 16.09
N VAL A 265 -6.07 -8.87 15.10
CA VAL A 265 -5.60 -8.19 13.88
C VAL A 265 -6.78 -7.62 13.08
N HIS A 266 -7.86 -8.41 12.93
CA HIS A 266 -9.07 -7.95 12.25
C HIS A 266 -9.74 -6.77 12.97
N GLU A 267 -9.84 -6.83 14.30
CA GLU A 267 -10.40 -5.74 15.12
C GLU A 267 -9.56 -4.45 15.02
N ASP A 268 -8.23 -4.59 15.01
CA ASP A 268 -7.30 -3.45 14.82
C ASP A 268 -7.47 -2.82 13.43
N ARG A 269 -7.52 -3.63 12.38
CA ARG A 269 -7.75 -3.14 11.01
C ARG A 269 -9.08 -2.38 10.91
N ARG A 270 -10.17 -2.92 11.47
CA ARG A 270 -11.48 -2.24 11.50
C ARG A 270 -11.43 -0.91 12.26
N SER A 271 -10.73 -0.89 13.39
CA SER A 271 -10.53 0.34 14.17
C SER A 271 -9.73 1.39 13.40
N ARG A 272 -8.67 0.96 12.69
CA ARG A 272 -7.88 1.86 11.83
C ARG A 272 -8.67 2.33 10.62
N TYR A 273 -9.47 1.46 10.02
CA TYR A 273 -10.39 1.83 8.94
C TYR A 273 -11.38 2.90 9.39
N ALA A 274 -12.07 2.70 10.51
CA ALA A 274 -13.03 3.68 11.02
C ALA A 274 -12.38 5.05 11.27
N ARG A 275 -11.20 5.08 11.90
CA ARG A 275 -10.44 6.33 12.09
C ARG A 275 -9.97 6.96 10.77
N ALA A 276 -9.57 6.14 9.81
CA ALA A 276 -9.16 6.66 8.51
C ALA A 276 -10.34 7.30 7.76
N ILE A 277 -11.54 6.71 7.86
CA ILE A 277 -12.79 7.32 7.33
C ILE A 277 -13.09 8.66 8.00
N GLU A 278 -12.93 8.77 9.31
CA GLU A 278 -13.06 10.07 10.02
C GLU A 278 -12.02 11.08 9.51
N HIS A 279 -10.78 10.63 9.31
CA HIS A 279 -9.68 11.49 8.84
C HIS A 279 -9.89 11.99 7.40
N ILE A 280 -10.44 11.19 6.49
CA ILE A 280 -10.69 11.65 5.11
C ILE A 280 -11.81 12.70 5.02
N GLY A 281 -12.70 12.79 6.03
CA GLY A 281 -13.69 13.85 6.17
C GLY A 281 -13.20 15.10 6.91
N HIS A 282 -11.92 15.16 7.30
CA HIS A 282 -11.41 16.24 8.12
C HIS A 282 -11.15 17.53 7.31
N GLU A 283 -11.34 18.69 7.92
CA GLU A 283 -11.12 19.99 7.26
C GLU A 283 -9.67 20.19 6.76
N LYS A 284 -8.66 19.73 7.53
CA LYS A 284 -7.24 19.90 7.20
C LYS A 284 -6.79 18.85 6.17
N SER A 285 -6.26 19.30 5.05
CA SER A 285 -5.74 18.48 3.95
C SER A 285 -4.70 17.44 4.39
N ALA A 286 -3.80 17.81 5.30
CA ALA A 286 -2.79 16.90 5.83
C ALA A 286 -3.39 15.72 6.62
N VAL A 287 -4.52 15.93 7.32
CA VAL A 287 -5.24 14.85 8.05
C VAL A 287 -5.96 13.94 7.05
N ARG A 288 -6.62 14.53 6.04
CA ARG A 288 -7.26 13.77 4.95
C ARG A 288 -6.24 12.87 4.24
N LEU A 289 -5.09 13.41 3.90
CA LEU A 289 -4.01 12.66 3.25
C LEU A 289 -3.50 11.51 4.13
N GLY A 290 -3.35 11.72 5.44
CA GLY A 290 -3.01 10.69 6.41
C GLY A 290 -4.05 9.56 6.47
N GLY A 291 -5.34 9.91 6.41
CA GLY A 291 -6.45 8.95 6.30
C GLY A 291 -6.36 8.10 5.04
N ILE A 292 -6.12 8.74 3.89
CA ILE A 292 -5.95 8.06 2.59
C ILE A 292 -4.79 7.07 2.63
N TYR A 293 -3.60 7.45 3.11
CA TYR A 293 -2.48 6.52 3.21
C TYR A 293 -2.74 5.38 4.19
N THR A 294 -3.52 5.61 5.23
CA THR A 294 -3.95 4.55 6.15
C THR A 294 -4.87 3.55 5.44
N LEU A 295 -5.85 4.02 4.64
CA LEU A 295 -6.72 3.17 3.83
C LEU A 295 -5.91 2.34 2.84
N ILE A 296 -4.98 2.96 2.12
CA ILE A 296 -4.10 2.29 1.16
C ILE A 296 -3.27 1.18 1.84
N SER A 297 -2.69 1.47 3.01
CA SER A 297 -1.95 0.47 3.78
C SER A 297 -2.83 -0.70 4.21
N LEU A 298 -4.08 -0.44 4.58
CA LEU A 298 -5.03 -1.49 4.97
C LEU A 298 -5.36 -2.44 3.82
N ILE A 299 -5.48 -1.94 2.59
CA ILE A 299 -5.70 -2.80 1.41
C ILE A 299 -4.52 -3.77 1.25
N ASP A 300 -3.29 -3.26 1.28
CA ASP A 300 -2.09 -4.07 1.13
C ASP A 300 -1.97 -5.11 2.28
N GLU A 301 -2.35 -4.73 3.49
CA GLU A 301 -2.39 -5.64 4.64
C GLU A 301 -3.46 -6.73 4.51
N TRP A 302 -4.64 -6.42 3.94
CA TRP A 302 -5.67 -7.43 3.67
C TRP A 302 -5.20 -8.42 2.63
N LEU A 303 -4.64 -7.96 1.53
CA LEU A 303 -4.13 -8.82 0.46
C LEU A 303 -2.97 -9.70 0.93
N ALA A 304 -2.13 -9.22 1.84
CA ALA A 304 -0.99 -9.95 2.38
C ALA A 304 -1.34 -10.94 3.49
N ASP A 305 -2.58 -10.93 4.01
CA ASP A 305 -2.98 -11.75 5.16
C ASP A 305 -3.15 -13.23 4.81
N LYS A 306 -2.15 -14.02 5.16
CA LYS A 306 -2.14 -15.46 4.93
C LYS A 306 -3.05 -16.26 5.88
N ASN A 307 -3.59 -15.64 6.92
CA ASN A 307 -4.54 -16.30 7.83
C ASN A 307 -5.94 -16.40 7.21
N ILE A 308 -6.22 -15.59 6.21
CA ILE A 308 -7.41 -15.73 5.36
C ILE A 308 -7.02 -16.66 4.21
N GLU A 309 -7.52 -17.90 4.24
CA GLU A 309 -7.13 -18.93 3.27
C GLU A 309 -7.59 -18.58 1.85
N ASP A 310 -8.83 -18.09 1.70
CA ASP A 310 -9.40 -17.73 0.41
C ASP A 310 -8.87 -16.36 -0.07
N PRO A 311 -8.16 -16.31 -1.21
CA PRO A 311 -7.74 -15.04 -1.82
C PRO A 311 -8.91 -14.11 -2.15
N GLU A 312 -10.07 -14.69 -2.48
CA GLU A 312 -11.27 -13.93 -2.79
C GLU A 312 -11.81 -13.15 -1.59
N ASP A 313 -11.77 -13.76 -0.40
CA ASP A 313 -12.20 -13.08 0.83
C ASP A 313 -11.24 -11.95 1.20
N ARG A 314 -9.92 -12.13 0.97
CA ARG A 314 -8.93 -11.04 1.12
C ARG A 314 -9.22 -9.88 0.17
N ARG A 315 -9.58 -10.21 -1.08
CA ARG A 315 -9.92 -9.22 -2.09
C ARG A 315 -11.21 -8.47 -1.74
N LYS A 316 -12.24 -9.15 -1.25
CA LYS A 316 -13.50 -8.51 -0.82
C LYS A 316 -13.26 -7.46 0.28
N GLU A 317 -12.45 -7.79 1.28
CA GLU A 317 -12.11 -6.82 2.34
C GLU A 317 -11.30 -5.65 1.78
N GLY A 318 -10.37 -5.89 0.87
CA GLY A 318 -9.64 -4.85 0.15
C GLY A 318 -10.56 -3.98 -0.71
N GLN A 319 -11.55 -4.60 -1.41
CA GLN A 319 -12.51 -3.88 -2.24
C GLN A 319 -13.33 -2.87 -1.44
N ILE A 320 -13.77 -3.22 -0.23
CA ILE A 320 -14.51 -2.29 0.66
C ILE A 320 -13.71 -1.01 0.90
N VAL A 321 -12.40 -1.16 1.08
CA VAL A 321 -11.51 0.00 1.29
C VAL A 321 -11.27 0.77 -0.01
N ILE A 322 -11.13 0.08 -1.14
CA ILE A 322 -11.09 0.69 -2.49
C ILE A 322 -12.35 1.51 -2.73
N ASP A 323 -13.54 0.96 -2.43
CA ASP A 323 -14.82 1.64 -2.60
C ASP A 323 -14.88 2.93 -1.78
N SER A 324 -14.25 2.96 -0.60
CA SER A 324 -14.15 4.17 0.23
C SER A 324 -13.25 5.24 -0.41
N LEU A 325 -12.13 4.84 -1.03
CA LEU A 325 -11.27 5.75 -1.81
C LEU A 325 -12.01 6.27 -3.05
N CYS A 326 -12.74 5.41 -3.75
CA CYS A 326 -13.58 5.81 -4.88
C CYS A 326 -14.71 6.76 -4.43
N ALA A 327 -15.34 6.50 -3.27
CA ALA A 327 -16.35 7.39 -2.70
C ALA A 327 -15.79 8.78 -2.39
N TYR A 328 -14.55 8.88 -1.91
CA TYR A 328 -13.88 10.16 -1.73
C TYR A 328 -13.69 10.89 -3.07
N ILE A 329 -13.26 10.18 -4.13
CA ILE A 329 -13.13 10.75 -5.47
C ILE A 329 -14.49 11.22 -6.02
N ARG A 330 -15.58 10.48 -5.76
CA ARG A 330 -16.95 10.83 -6.17
C ARG A 330 -17.55 12.00 -5.38
N SER A 331 -16.98 12.32 -4.22
CA SER A 331 -17.53 13.41 -3.41
C SER A 331 -17.54 14.72 -4.18
N PRO A 332 -18.66 15.47 -4.13
CA PRO A 332 -18.75 16.77 -4.78
C PRO A 332 -17.67 17.73 -4.27
N PHE A 333 -17.13 18.52 -5.16
CA PHE A 333 -16.22 19.59 -4.81
C PHE A 333 -16.70 20.89 -5.43
N HIS A 334 -17.04 21.86 -4.60
CA HIS A 334 -17.75 23.09 -4.99
C HIS A 334 -16.94 24.04 -5.90
N LEU A 335 -15.61 23.85 -5.97
CA LEU A 335 -14.73 24.61 -6.86
C LEU A 335 -14.35 23.87 -8.15
N ALA A 336 -14.91 22.67 -8.38
CA ALA A 336 -14.51 21.85 -9.53
C ALA A 336 -14.80 22.55 -10.88
N ASP A 337 -15.91 23.24 -11.01
CA ASP A 337 -16.33 23.99 -12.20
C ASP A 337 -15.50 25.27 -12.42
N LYS A 338 -14.86 25.79 -11.38
CA LYS A 338 -13.98 26.96 -11.45
C LYS A 338 -12.53 26.62 -11.81
N ARG A 339 -12.25 25.36 -12.21
CA ARG A 339 -10.90 24.86 -12.46
C ARG A 339 -10.06 25.79 -13.33
N ASP A 340 -10.57 26.15 -14.53
CA ASP A 340 -9.81 26.92 -15.50
C ASP A 340 -9.45 28.34 -14.99
N ILE A 341 -10.28 28.86 -14.09
CA ILE A 341 -10.04 30.13 -13.38
C ILE A 341 -8.98 29.95 -12.30
N LEU A 342 -9.11 28.90 -11.47
CA LEU A 342 -8.23 28.69 -10.32
C LEU A 342 -6.85 28.13 -10.69
N GLU A 343 -6.70 27.55 -11.87
CA GLU A 343 -5.39 27.18 -12.44
C GLU A 343 -4.64 28.39 -13.02
N SER A 344 -5.32 29.52 -13.28
CA SER A 344 -4.67 30.76 -13.75
C SER A 344 -3.85 31.43 -12.64
N ASP A 345 -2.84 32.20 -13.05
CA ASP A 345 -1.98 32.91 -12.09
C ASP A 345 -2.63 34.19 -11.55
N THR A 346 -3.61 34.72 -12.25
CA THR A 346 -4.28 35.99 -11.90
C THR A 346 -5.79 35.79 -11.86
N PRO A 347 -6.46 36.37 -10.84
CA PRO A 347 -7.91 36.35 -10.78
C PRO A 347 -8.52 37.18 -11.92
N PRO A 348 -9.63 36.74 -12.52
CA PRO A 348 -10.41 37.61 -13.40
C PRO A 348 -11.07 38.75 -12.61
N ASP A 349 -11.30 39.87 -13.26
CA ASP A 349 -11.84 41.09 -12.63
C ASP A 349 -13.17 40.87 -11.88
N ASN A 350 -13.95 39.87 -12.30
CA ASN A 350 -15.28 39.56 -11.75
C ASN A 350 -15.30 38.25 -10.95
N TYR A 351 -14.20 37.85 -10.33
CA TYR A 351 -14.21 36.63 -9.53
C TYR A 351 -15.09 36.80 -8.29
N ASP A 352 -16.10 35.93 -8.17
CA ASP A 352 -16.98 35.90 -7.00
C ASP A 352 -16.38 34.98 -5.92
N GLY A 353 -15.85 35.58 -4.85
CA GLY A 353 -15.21 34.89 -3.75
C GLY A 353 -13.81 35.38 -3.41
N ASN A 354 -13.11 34.64 -2.56
CA ASN A 354 -11.70 34.89 -2.24
C ASN A 354 -10.80 34.00 -3.13
N PHE A 355 -10.34 34.53 -4.25
CA PHE A 355 -9.53 33.78 -5.21
C PHE A 355 -8.33 33.07 -4.58
N THR A 356 -7.60 33.71 -3.67
CA THR A 356 -6.43 33.11 -3.03
C THR A 356 -6.81 31.90 -2.18
N SER A 357 -7.83 32.05 -1.35
CA SER A 357 -8.34 30.97 -0.49
C SER A 357 -8.92 29.83 -1.31
N ASP A 358 -9.74 30.15 -2.30
CA ASP A 358 -10.39 29.16 -3.18
C ASP A 358 -9.33 28.39 -4.00
N ARG A 359 -8.27 29.11 -4.47
CA ARG A 359 -7.14 28.51 -5.18
C ARG A 359 -6.32 27.58 -4.29
N GLU A 360 -6.05 27.97 -3.06
CA GLU A 360 -5.35 27.12 -2.09
C GLU A 360 -6.17 25.84 -1.81
N GLU A 361 -7.46 25.96 -1.54
CA GLU A 361 -8.36 24.84 -1.32
C GLU A 361 -8.44 23.92 -2.55
N PHE A 362 -8.56 24.50 -3.75
CA PHE A 362 -8.58 23.78 -5.01
C PHE A 362 -7.29 22.97 -5.23
N LEU A 363 -6.13 23.59 -5.01
CA LEU A 363 -4.83 22.91 -5.17
C LEU A 363 -4.63 21.82 -4.14
N GLU A 364 -5.03 22.03 -2.89
CA GLU A 364 -4.96 21.02 -1.84
C GLU A 364 -5.81 19.80 -2.19
N GLU A 365 -7.08 19.99 -2.56
CA GLU A 365 -7.98 18.91 -2.90
C GLU A 365 -7.53 18.17 -4.17
N SER A 366 -7.08 18.91 -5.19
CA SER A 366 -6.48 18.34 -6.39
C SER A 366 -5.29 17.43 -6.06
N ASN A 367 -4.39 17.88 -5.19
CA ASN A 367 -3.22 17.11 -4.78
C ASN A 367 -3.60 15.86 -3.99
N ILE A 368 -4.61 15.92 -3.14
CA ILE A 368 -5.13 14.76 -2.40
C ILE A 368 -5.66 13.71 -3.37
N ARG A 369 -6.56 14.10 -4.28
CA ARG A 369 -7.17 13.18 -5.27
C ARG A 369 -6.13 12.58 -6.20
N LYS A 370 -5.18 13.38 -6.71
CA LYS A 370 -4.04 12.88 -7.50
C LYS A 370 -3.20 11.87 -6.73
N SER A 371 -3.05 12.03 -5.41
CA SER A 371 -2.29 11.10 -4.59
C SER A 371 -2.94 9.73 -4.51
N ILE A 372 -4.27 9.65 -4.51
CA ILE A 372 -4.99 8.37 -4.58
C ILE A 372 -4.63 7.66 -5.89
N PHE A 373 -4.75 8.33 -7.04
CA PHE A 373 -4.42 7.73 -8.35
C PHE A 373 -2.96 7.31 -8.45
N ARG A 374 -2.05 8.11 -7.90
CA ARG A 374 -0.63 7.77 -7.86
C ARG A 374 -0.36 6.49 -7.06
N GLU A 375 -1.03 6.32 -5.94
CA GLU A 375 -0.87 5.12 -5.10
C GLU A 375 -1.53 3.88 -5.73
N ILE A 376 -2.66 4.04 -6.41
CA ILE A 376 -3.27 2.99 -7.22
C ILE A 376 -2.28 2.56 -8.31
N ASN A 377 -1.74 3.51 -9.07
CA ASN A 377 -0.83 3.23 -10.18
C ASN A 377 0.46 2.52 -9.75
N LYS A 378 0.99 2.81 -8.58
CA LYS A 378 2.16 2.10 -8.02
C LYS A 378 1.92 0.60 -7.80
N ARG A 379 0.67 0.19 -7.65
CA ARG A 379 0.26 -1.19 -7.37
C ARG A 379 -0.28 -1.92 -8.58
N LEU A 380 -0.37 -1.21 -9.69
CA LEU A 380 -0.70 -1.74 -11.01
C LEU A 380 0.57 -1.75 -11.86
N THR A 381 0.88 -2.90 -12.44
CA THR A 381 2.02 -3.05 -13.35
C THR A 381 1.49 -3.41 -14.73
N VAL A 382 2.10 -2.85 -15.76
CA VAL A 382 1.78 -3.19 -17.14
C VAL A 382 2.84 -4.14 -17.66
N GLU A 383 2.42 -5.34 -18.05
CA GLU A 383 3.26 -6.31 -18.74
C GLU A 383 3.03 -6.21 -20.25
N ILE A 384 4.09 -6.11 -21.01
CA ILE A 384 4.06 -5.98 -22.47
C ILE A 384 4.54 -7.31 -23.07
N ASP A 385 3.71 -7.91 -23.93
CA ASP A 385 4.12 -9.05 -24.74
C ASP A 385 5.14 -8.57 -25.79
N GLU A 386 6.37 -9.03 -25.68
CA GLU A 386 7.41 -8.64 -26.63
C GLU A 386 7.13 -9.06 -28.08
N SER A 387 6.27 -10.06 -28.30
CA SER A 387 5.87 -10.51 -29.64
C SER A 387 4.80 -9.61 -30.27
N ASN A 388 4.00 -8.92 -29.45
CA ASN A 388 2.97 -8.00 -29.90
C ASN A 388 2.84 -6.84 -28.91
N ILE A 389 3.35 -5.66 -29.30
CA ILE A 389 3.39 -4.47 -28.45
C ILE A 389 2.00 -3.99 -27.99
N ASN A 390 0.94 -4.37 -28.68
CA ASN A 390 -0.44 -4.04 -28.31
C ASN A 390 -1.02 -5.04 -27.29
N LYS A 391 -0.39 -6.21 -27.11
CA LYS A 391 -0.75 -7.13 -26.04
C LYS A 391 -0.11 -6.71 -24.73
N ARG A 392 -0.91 -6.13 -23.89
CA ARG A 392 -0.56 -5.70 -22.55
C ARG A 392 -1.48 -6.35 -21.54
N ASN A 393 -0.97 -6.66 -20.37
CA ASN A 393 -1.76 -7.18 -19.27
C ASN A 393 -1.53 -6.31 -18.03
N ALA A 394 -2.59 -6.05 -17.28
CA ALA A 394 -2.43 -5.50 -15.96
C ALA A 394 -2.00 -6.61 -15.00
N SER A 395 -0.88 -6.43 -14.35
CA SER A 395 -0.40 -7.25 -13.25
C SER A 395 -0.18 -6.38 -12.01
N GLY A 396 0.13 -7.00 -10.89
CA GLY A 396 0.32 -6.26 -9.65
C GLY A 396 -0.77 -6.57 -8.63
N THR A 397 -0.56 -6.09 -7.43
CA THR A 397 -1.36 -6.51 -6.27
C THR A 397 -2.82 -6.04 -6.33
N TRP A 398 -3.11 -4.98 -7.11
CA TRP A 398 -4.43 -4.37 -7.19
C TRP A 398 -5.14 -4.58 -8.54
N SER A 399 -4.57 -5.38 -9.45
CA SER A 399 -5.10 -5.57 -10.81
C SER A 399 -6.46 -6.25 -10.88
N GLU A 400 -6.89 -6.92 -9.83
CA GLU A 400 -8.19 -7.61 -9.77
C GLU A 400 -9.30 -6.79 -9.10
N PHE A 401 -9.01 -5.58 -8.61
CA PHE A 401 -10.02 -4.69 -8.05
C PHE A 401 -10.86 -4.02 -9.14
N THR A 402 -12.04 -3.56 -8.72
CA THR A 402 -12.89 -2.69 -9.52
C THR A 402 -12.87 -1.28 -8.96
N PHE A 403 -12.86 -0.28 -9.84
CA PHE A 403 -12.81 1.13 -9.45
C PHE A 403 -14.04 1.85 -9.98
N ASP A 404 -14.90 2.26 -9.07
CA ASP A 404 -16.14 2.97 -9.40
C ASP A 404 -16.00 4.48 -9.16
N PHE A 405 -15.88 5.24 -10.25
CA PHE A 405 -15.85 6.69 -10.27
C PHE A 405 -17.16 7.30 -10.79
N PHE A 406 -18.29 6.61 -10.55
CA PHE A 406 -19.61 7.08 -10.95
C PHE A 406 -19.86 8.53 -10.53
N ALA A 407 -20.23 9.39 -11.50
CA ALA A 407 -20.54 10.82 -11.30
C ALA A 407 -19.40 11.63 -10.66
N ALA A 408 -18.17 11.13 -10.65
CA ALA A 408 -17.03 11.81 -10.03
C ALA A 408 -16.70 13.14 -10.74
N PRO A 409 -16.41 14.22 -9.99
CA PRO A 409 -15.90 15.45 -10.56
C PRO A 409 -14.38 15.38 -10.72
N PHE A 410 -13.92 15.32 -11.96
CA PHE A 410 -12.51 15.37 -12.32
C PHE A 410 -12.11 16.79 -12.74
N PHE A 411 -11.37 17.45 -11.89
CA PHE A 411 -10.85 18.81 -12.11
C PHE A 411 -9.32 18.85 -12.09
N TYR A 412 -8.67 17.70 -12.28
CA TYR A 412 -7.21 17.52 -12.29
C TYR A 412 -6.80 16.56 -13.41
N ILE A 413 -5.53 16.60 -13.80
CA ILE A 413 -4.98 15.81 -14.90
C ILE A 413 -4.79 14.35 -14.49
N LEU A 414 -5.18 13.43 -15.38
CA LEU A 414 -5.18 11.97 -15.20
C LEU A 414 -4.36 11.25 -16.30
N GLN A 415 -3.23 11.78 -16.70
CA GLN A 415 -2.35 11.18 -17.72
C GLN A 415 -1.33 10.19 -17.12
N TYR A 416 -0.84 9.25 -17.93
CA TYR A 416 0.17 8.24 -17.55
C TYR A 416 -0.29 7.26 -16.47
N TYR A 417 -1.58 7.05 -16.31
CA TYR A 417 -2.09 6.11 -15.31
C TYR A 417 -2.53 4.79 -15.94
N THR A 418 -2.45 3.74 -15.12
CA THR A 418 -3.06 2.44 -15.42
C THR A 418 -4.40 2.35 -14.69
N TYR A 419 -5.42 1.93 -15.40
CA TYR A 419 -6.78 1.72 -14.91
C TYR A 419 -7.16 0.25 -15.12
N VAL A 420 -7.88 -0.34 -14.20
CA VAL A 420 -8.39 -1.71 -14.31
C VAL A 420 -9.86 -1.72 -13.91
N ASN A 421 -10.70 -2.37 -14.73
CA ASN A 421 -12.15 -2.51 -14.46
C ASN A 421 -12.78 -1.22 -13.90
N SER A 422 -12.60 -0.10 -14.62
CA SER A 422 -12.95 1.22 -14.11
C SER A 422 -14.22 1.75 -14.72
N SER A 423 -15.14 2.23 -13.88
CA SER A 423 -16.34 2.95 -14.29
C SER A 423 -16.16 4.44 -14.07
N PHE A 424 -16.32 5.21 -15.14
CA PHE A 424 -16.41 6.68 -15.16
C PHE A 424 -17.82 7.13 -15.56
N GLN A 425 -18.81 6.26 -15.36
CA GLN A 425 -20.19 6.53 -15.75
C GLN A 425 -20.70 7.83 -15.10
N ALA A 426 -21.32 8.69 -15.90
CA ALA A 426 -21.81 10.01 -15.50
C ALA A 426 -20.73 10.94 -14.92
N ALA A 427 -19.44 10.61 -15.02
CA ALA A 427 -18.35 11.45 -14.53
C ALA A 427 -18.28 12.80 -15.28
N ARG A 428 -17.82 13.82 -14.59
CA ARG A 428 -17.69 15.18 -15.12
C ARG A 428 -16.23 15.60 -15.14
N PHE A 429 -15.69 15.81 -16.32
CA PHE A 429 -14.31 16.24 -16.54
C PHE A 429 -14.29 17.73 -16.79
N TYR A 430 -13.90 18.50 -15.79
CA TYR A 430 -13.80 19.96 -15.87
C TYR A 430 -12.44 20.36 -16.47
N GLY A 431 -12.46 21.27 -17.45
CA GLY A 431 -11.26 21.69 -18.17
C GLY A 431 -10.68 20.57 -19.05
N LYS A 432 -9.37 20.59 -19.28
CA LYS A 432 -8.70 19.62 -20.14
C LYS A 432 -8.61 18.24 -19.48
N ALA A 433 -9.10 17.21 -20.15
CA ALA A 433 -9.01 15.82 -19.73
C ALA A 433 -7.89 15.11 -20.52
N PHE A 434 -6.75 14.92 -19.90
CA PHE A 434 -5.61 14.23 -20.50
C PHE A 434 -5.53 12.81 -19.96
N PHE A 435 -5.71 11.84 -20.85
CA PHE A 435 -5.46 10.41 -20.58
C PHE A 435 -4.25 9.89 -21.37
N ASP A 436 -3.42 10.78 -21.85
CA ASP A 436 -2.26 10.44 -22.67
C ASP A 436 -1.38 9.39 -21.99
N ASN A 437 -0.91 8.42 -22.81
CA ASN A 437 -0.05 7.33 -22.35
C ASN A 437 -0.66 6.48 -21.21
N SER A 438 -1.98 6.42 -21.13
CA SER A 438 -2.71 5.65 -20.14
C SER A 438 -3.09 4.25 -20.66
N HIS A 439 -3.30 3.33 -19.74
CA HIS A 439 -3.70 1.95 -20.06
C HIS A 439 -4.97 1.62 -19.30
N PHE A 440 -6.00 1.21 -20.03
CA PHE A 440 -7.29 0.77 -19.48
C PHE A 440 -7.43 -0.74 -19.71
N PHE A 441 -7.43 -1.51 -18.63
CA PHE A 441 -7.56 -2.96 -18.65
C PHE A 441 -8.94 -3.41 -18.18
N GLY A 442 -9.46 -4.47 -18.79
CA GLY A 442 -10.80 -4.97 -18.52
C GLY A 442 -11.89 -4.02 -19.03
N THR A 443 -13.06 -4.07 -18.44
CA THR A 443 -14.16 -3.19 -18.84
C THR A 443 -13.93 -1.76 -18.40
N THR A 444 -14.12 -0.81 -19.35
CA THR A 444 -14.01 0.62 -19.09
C THR A 444 -15.30 1.30 -19.52
N ASP A 445 -15.95 2.00 -18.61
CA ASP A 445 -17.26 2.59 -18.87
C ASP A 445 -17.26 4.10 -18.62
N PHE A 446 -17.43 4.88 -19.71
CA PHE A 446 -17.62 6.32 -19.67
C PHE A 446 -19.06 6.72 -19.98
N THR A 447 -20.01 5.80 -19.95
CA THR A 447 -21.42 6.08 -20.29
C THR A 447 -21.93 7.31 -19.53
N ASP A 448 -22.65 8.21 -20.24
CA ASP A 448 -23.18 9.47 -19.71
C ASP A 448 -22.12 10.47 -19.17
N ALA A 449 -20.83 10.25 -19.41
CA ALA A 449 -19.80 11.17 -18.94
C ALA A 449 -19.84 12.50 -19.73
N ILE A 450 -19.39 13.58 -19.10
CA ILE A 450 -19.33 14.92 -19.71
C ILE A 450 -17.89 15.44 -19.66
N PHE A 451 -17.34 15.74 -20.82
CA PHE A 451 -16.06 16.41 -20.99
C PHE A 451 -16.28 17.87 -21.36
N TYR A 452 -16.15 18.79 -20.39
CA TYR A 452 -16.39 20.22 -20.63
C TYR A 452 -15.28 20.90 -21.45
N GLY A 453 -14.06 20.42 -21.36
CA GLY A 453 -12.91 20.89 -22.13
C GLY A 453 -12.39 19.88 -23.14
N PRO A 454 -11.22 20.14 -23.75
CA PRO A 454 -10.56 19.19 -24.62
C PRO A 454 -10.34 17.84 -23.95
N ALA A 455 -10.56 16.74 -24.70
CA ALA A 455 -10.35 15.37 -24.25
C ALA A 455 -9.29 14.69 -25.13
N GLU A 456 -8.15 14.35 -24.54
CA GLU A 456 -7.02 13.77 -25.25
C GLU A 456 -6.72 12.36 -24.72
N PHE A 457 -6.80 11.38 -25.63
CA PHE A 457 -6.49 9.97 -25.39
C PHE A 457 -5.33 9.52 -26.28
N ASN A 458 -4.26 10.32 -26.34
CA ASN A 458 -3.15 10.05 -27.23
C ASN A 458 -2.25 8.95 -26.66
N ASN A 459 -1.86 7.98 -27.50
CA ASN A 459 -1.10 6.81 -27.11
C ASN A 459 -1.75 6.04 -25.93
N THR A 460 -3.09 6.00 -25.94
CA THR A 460 -3.88 5.32 -24.91
C THR A 460 -4.26 3.92 -25.38
N PHE A 461 -4.23 2.95 -24.48
CA PHE A 461 -4.54 1.56 -24.74
C PHE A 461 -5.79 1.16 -23.97
N PHE A 462 -6.85 0.82 -24.70
CA PHE A 462 -8.08 0.25 -24.16
C PHE A 462 -8.06 -1.27 -24.40
N ILE A 463 -7.75 -2.01 -23.34
CA ILE A 463 -7.52 -3.45 -23.36
C ILE A 463 -8.71 -4.12 -22.69
N GLY A 464 -9.79 -4.26 -23.44
CA GLY A 464 -11.10 -4.75 -23.00
C GLY A 464 -12.22 -3.88 -23.55
N LYS A 465 -13.45 -4.31 -23.27
CA LYS A 465 -14.63 -3.60 -23.76
C LYS A 465 -14.73 -2.19 -23.20
N THR A 466 -14.96 -1.24 -24.07
CA THR A 466 -15.00 0.18 -23.72
C THR A 466 -16.31 0.81 -24.17
N SER A 467 -16.98 1.51 -23.27
CA SER A 467 -18.19 2.26 -23.56
C SER A 467 -17.97 3.76 -23.44
N PHE A 468 -18.31 4.49 -24.50
CA PHE A 468 -18.51 5.93 -24.54
C PHE A 468 -19.95 6.27 -24.90
N GLN A 469 -20.92 5.43 -24.53
CA GLN A 469 -22.31 5.66 -24.81
C GLN A 469 -22.83 6.92 -24.11
N TRP A 470 -23.62 7.74 -24.82
CA TRP A 470 -24.22 8.97 -24.29
C TRP A 470 -23.23 10.01 -23.77
N VAL A 471 -21.93 9.89 -24.10
CA VAL A 471 -20.91 10.85 -23.67
C VAL A 471 -21.06 12.17 -24.41
N ASN A 472 -20.88 13.27 -23.67
CA ASN A 472 -20.88 14.62 -24.22
C ASN A 472 -19.46 15.20 -24.23
N PHE A 473 -18.89 15.40 -25.43
CA PHE A 473 -17.59 16.04 -25.61
C PHE A 473 -17.79 17.49 -26.08
N HIS A 474 -17.62 18.44 -25.17
CA HIS A 474 -17.77 19.87 -25.49
C HIS A 474 -16.54 20.46 -26.18
N GLY A 475 -15.35 19.99 -25.85
CA GLY A 475 -14.08 20.42 -26.42
C GLY A 475 -13.59 19.56 -27.58
N PRO A 476 -12.53 20.00 -28.27
CA PRO A 476 -11.83 19.17 -29.25
C PRO A 476 -11.41 17.86 -28.60
N THR A 477 -11.61 16.76 -29.33
CA THR A 477 -11.36 15.43 -28.83
C THR A 477 -10.41 14.67 -29.77
N SER A 478 -9.51 13.88 -29.20
CA SER A 478 -8.62 13.02 -29.97
C SER A 478 -8.48 11.63 -29.34
N PHE A 479 -8.73 10.61 -30.17
CA PHE A 479 -8.51 9.22 -29.87
C PHE A 479 -7.37 8.68 -30.75
N LEU A 480 -6.13 9.01 -30.40
CA LEU A 480 -4.95 8.40 -31.04
C LEU A 480 -4.59 7.14 -30.24
N SER A 481 -5.48 6.15 -30.27
CA SER A 481 -5.58 5.08 -29.27
C SER A 481 -5.60 3.70 -29.93
N VAL A 482 -5.35 2.67 -29.10
CA VAL A 482 -5.55 1.26 -29.47
C VAL A 482 -6.75 0.71 -28.71
N PHE A 483 -7.71 0.14 -29.44
CA PHE A 483 -8.87 -0.55 -28.89
C PHE A 483 -8.76 -2.04 -29.25
N THR A 484 -8.49 -2.89 -28.27
CA THR A 484 -8.25 -4.32 -28.52
C THR A 484 -9.54 -5.15 -28.57
N GLU A 485 -10.61 -4.65 -27.97
CA GLU A 485 -11.93 -5.27 -27.97
C GLU A 485 -12.99 -4.29 -28.46
N GLU A 486 -14.25 -4.64 -28.27
CA GLU A 486 -15.41 -3.84 -28.65
C GLU A 486 -15.36 -2.45 -28.01
N VAL A 487 -15.56 -1.40 -28.82
CA VAL A 487 -15.76 -0.03 -28.37
C VAL A 487 -17.07 0.53 -28.95
N THR A 488 -17.82 1.18 -28.07
CA THR A 488 -19.08 1.83 -28.52
C THR A 488 -19.09 3.30 -28.16
N PHE A 489 -19.49 4.12 -29.14
CA PHE A 489 -19.77 5.55 -29.02
C PHE A 489 -21.27 5.85 -29.22
N GLU A 490 -22.13 4.83 -29.11
CA GLU A 490 -23.56 4.99 -29.39
C GLU A 490 -24.17 6.17 -28.63
N ASN A 491 -24.93 7.00 -29.32
CA ASN A 491 -25.56 8.20 -28.81
C ASN A 491 -24.60 9.26 -28.22
N ALA A 492 -23.30 9.14 -28.43
CA ALA A 492 -22.35 10.16 -28.02
C ALA A 492 -22.52 11.46 -28.83
N GLU A 493 -22.17 12.58 -28.23
CA GLU A 493 -22.23 13.89 -28.86
C GLU A 493 -20.86 14.58 -28.86
N PHE A 494 -20.34 14.86 -30.06
CA PHE A 494 -19.10 15.61 -30.26
C PHE A 494 -19.46 17.02 -30.75
N ILE A 495 -19.43 17.97 -29.79
CA ILE A 495 -19.80 19.37 -30.02
C ILE A 495 -18.68 20.12 -30.77
N ASN A 496 -17.48 19.57 -30.77
CA ASN A 496 -16.29 20.14 -31.41
C ASN A 496 -15.63 19.09 -32.32
N SER A 497 -14.43 19.40 -32.84
CA SER A 497 -13.67 18.49 -33.70
C SER A 497 -13.30 17.20 -32.99
N ILE A 498 -13.34 16.10 -33.72
CA ILE A 498 -12.92 14.78 -33.28
C ILE A 498 -11.93 14.16 -34.26
N LYS A 499 -10.85 13.58 -33.72
CA LYS A 499 -9.84 12.85 -34.48
C LYS A 499 -9.77 11.41 -33.98
N PHE A 500 -9.92 10.47 -34.92
CA PHE A 500 -9.69 9.04 -34.69
C PHE A 500 -8.41 8.53 -35.35
N ALA A 501 -7.80 9.28 -36.21
CA ALA A 501 -6.51 8.92 -36.82
C ALA A 501 -5.35 9.39 -35.92
N PRO A 502 -4.34 8.52 -35.66
CA PRO A 502 -4.15 7.13 -36.10
C PRO A 502 -4.58 6.06 -35.05
N SER A 503 -5.87 5.96 -34.75
CA SER A 503 -6.34 4.88 -33.85
C SER A 503 -6.30 3.50 -34.51
N LEU A 504 -6.11 2.46 -33.70
CA LEU A 504 -6.18 1.05 -34.07
C LEU A 504 -7.43 0.41 -33.45
N PHE A 505 -8.32 -0.11 -34.27
CA PHE A 505 -9.51 -0.85 -33.85
C PHE A 505 -9.28 -2.34 -34.12
N GLU A 506 -8.91 -3.11 -33.09
CA GLU A 506 -8.74 -4.57 -33.19
C GLU A 506 -10.08 -5.31 -33.01
N GLY A 507 -11.04 -4.68 -32.30
CA GLY A 507 -12.40 -5.14 -32.08
C GLY A 507 -13.46 -4.34 -32.86
N PRO A 508 -14.76 -4.74 -32.73
CA PRO A 508 -15.88 -4.00 -33.32
C PRO A 508 -15.97 -2.58 -32.77
N VAL A 509 -16.39 -1.64 -33.61
CA VAL A 509 -16.70 -0.27 -33.21
C VAL A 509 -18.10 0.13 -33.60
N SER A 510 -18.82 0.80 -32.71
CA SER A 510 -20.15 1.34 -33.00
C SER A 510 -20.20 2.86 -32.83
N PHE A 511 -20.62 3.54 -33.89
CA PHE A 511 -20.95 4.97 -33.89
C PHE A 511 -22.47 5.21 -34.05
N LYS A 512 -23.28 4.22 -33.75
CA LYS A 512 -24.72 4.29 -33.88
C LYS A 512 -25.31 5.51 -33.17
N GLU A 513 -26.11 6.30 -33.90
CA GLU A 513 -26.78 7.49 -33.34
C GLU A 513 -25.84 8.57 -32.78
N VAL A 514 -24.55 8.52 -33.10
CA VAL A 514 -23.59 9.57 -32.73
C VAL A 514 -23.95 10.89 -33.41
N LYS A 515 -23.76 11.98 -32.67
CA LYS A 515 -23.88 13.33 -33.20
C LYS A 515 -22.52 13.98 -33.35
N PHE A 516 -22.15 14.35 -34.56
CA PHE A 516 -20.94 15.10 -34.85
C PHE A 516 -21.30 16.54 -35.25
N SER A 517 -20.66 17.55 -34.67
CA SER A 517 -20.78 18.93 -35.13
C SER A 517 -19.84 19.26 -36.27
N GLN A 518 -18.81 18.44 -36.49
CA GLN A 518 -17.83 18.52 -37.59
C GLN A 518 -17.54 17.10 -38.10
N GLU A 519 -17.06 17.01 -39.35
CA GLU A 519 -16.66 15.73 -39.92
C GLU A 519 -15.59 15.02 -39.08
N PRO A 520 -15.79 13.76 -38.69
CA PRO A 520 -14.80 13.00 -37.91
C PRO A 520 -13.60 12.64 -38.79
N ASP A 521 -12.39 12.85 -38.25
CA ASP A 521 -11.14 12.57 -38.96
C ASP A 521 -10.65 11.13 -38.71
N PHE A 522 -10.82 10.28 -39.72
CA PHE A 522 -10.28 8.91 -39.76
C PHE A 522 -9.08 8.77 -40.71
N ALA A 523 -8.85 9.74 -41.58
CA ALA A 523 -7.84 9.65 -42.63
C ALA A 523 -6.44 10.03 -42.18
N GLY A 524 -6.36 10.83 -41.10
CA GLY A 524 -5.10 11.44 -40.68
C GLY A 524 -4.74 12.67 -41.53
N CYS A 525 -3.99 13.58 -40.99
CA CYS A 525 -3.60 14.81 -41.68
C CYS A 525 -2.23 14.67 -42.31
N GLU A 526 -2.05 15.17 -43.54
CA GLU A 526 -0.77 15.65 -44.03
C GLU A 526 -0.41 16.95 -43.29
N TYR A 527 0.32 16.86 -42.18
CA TYR A 527 0.85 18.05 -41.54
C TYR A 527 2.34 18.17 -41.72
N ILE A 528 2.75 19.30 -42.26
CA ILE A 528 4.12 19.79 -42.33
C ILE A 528 4.61 20.05 -40.89
N VAL A 529 5.54 19.24 -40.44
CA VAL A 529 6.20 19.41 -39.13
C VAL A 529 6.99 20.70 -39.16
N SER A 530 6.71 21.63 -38.27
CA SER A 530 7.61 22.75 -37.95
C SER A 530 8.89 22.22 -37.32
N LYS A 531 10.04 22.68 -37.79
CA LYS A 531 11.38 22.14 -37.51
C LYS A 531 11.87 22.21 -36.05
N ASP A 532 11.10 22.72 -35.11
CA ASP A 532 11.59 23.03 -33.74
C ASP A 532 11.03 22.17 -32.61
N CYS A 533 10.30 21.10 -32.88
CA CYS A 533 9.83 20.17 -31.85
C CYS A 533 10.62 18.85 -31.91
N SER A 534 11.75 18.81 -31.23
CA SER A 534 12.46 17.58 -30.89
C SER A 534 11.54 16.71 -30.01
N ASN A 535 11.10 15.55 -30.50
CA ASN A 535 10.33 14.48 -29.86
C ASN A 535 8.80 14.46 -30.03
N VAL A 536 8.27 14.91 -31.13
CA VAL A 536 6.88 14.58 -31.52
C VAL A 536 6.93 13.55 -32.64
N TYR A 537 6.70 12.28 -32.33
CA TYR A 537 6.35 11.28 -33.34
C TYR A 537 4.90 11.53 -33.77
N ILE A 538 4.71 12.39 -34.75
CA ILE A 538 3.43 12.49 -35.45
C ILE A 538 3.44 11.37 -36.50
N SER A 539 2.87 10.23 -36.17
CA SER A 539 2.52 9.20 -37.13
C SER A 539 1.35 9.76 -37.95
N CYS A 540 1.58 10.08 -39.21
CA CYS A 540 0.53 10.45 -40.15
C CYS A 540 -0.21 9.18 -40.67
N ASN A 541 -0.43 8.21 -39.80
CA ASN A 541 -1.12 6.99 -40.16
C ASN A 541 -2.64 7.21 -40.05
N PRO A 542 -3.43 6.70 -40.98
CA PRO A 542 -4.88 6.71 -40.87
C PRO A 542 -5.35 5.80 -39.72
N ALA A 543 -6.61 5.92 -39.33
CA ALA A 543 -7.26 4.96 -38.46
C ALA A 543 -7.22 3.56 -39.09
N ALA A 544 -7.00 2.52 -38.28
CA ALA A 544 -6.85 1.16 -38.79
C ALA A 544 -7.81 0.20 -38.09
N PHE A 545 -8.44 -0.67 -38.89
CA PHE A 545 -9.43 -1.66 -38.46
C PHE A 545 -8.88 -3.06 -38.66
N SER A 546 -9.07 -3.95 -37.68
CA SER A 546 -8.56 -5.32 -37.75
C SER A 546 -9.29 -6.13 -38.84
N TYR A 547 -8.53 -6.82 -39.69
CA TYR A 547 -9.10 -7.73 -40.70
C TYR A 547 -9.85 -8.94 -40.09
N LYS A 548 -9.69 -9.20 -38.81
CA LYS A 548 -10.34 -10.29 -38.08
C LYS A 548 -11.82 -9.98 -37.76
N ILE A 549 -12.24 -8.74 -37.90
CA ILE A 549 -13.59 -8.28 -37.63
C ILE A 549 -14.27 -8.04 -38.99
N ASP A 550 -15.40 -8.67 -39.23
CA ASP A 550 -16.17 -8.46 -40.44
C ASP A 550 -16.75 -7.03 -40.47
N SER A 551 -16.81 -6.41 -41.63
CA SER A 551 -17.34 -5.04 -41.77
C SER A 551 -18.76 -4.88 -41.25
N GLY A 552 -19.58 -5.95 -41.28
CA GLY A 552 -20.92 -5.96 -40.69
C GLY A 552 -20.96 -5.96 -39.14
N GLU A 553 -19.86 -6.21 -38.47
CA GLU A 553 -19.75 -6.11 -37.00
C GLU A 553 -19.45 -4.66 -36.55
N HIS A 554 -18.96 -3.82 -37.43
CA HIS A 554 -18.84 -2.39 -37.19
C HIS A 554 -20.16 -1.67 -37.49
N ASN A 555 -20.44 -0.62 -36.71
CA ASN A 555 -21.59 0.24 -36.98
C ASN A 555 -21.13 1.69 -37.13
N PHE A 556 -21.18 2.19 -38.36
CA PHE A 556 -20.79 3.55 -38.72
C PHE A 556 -22.00 4.50 -38.95
N THR A 557 -23.19 4.13 -38.47
CA THR A 557 -24.37 4.99 -38.58
C THR A 557 -24.32 6.13 -37.57
N SER A 558 -24.44 7.36 -38.01
CA SER A 558 -24.50 8.55 -37.17
C SER A 558 -25.80 9.31 -37.40
N SER A 559 -26.22 10.16 -36.44
CA SER A 559 -27.56 10.77 -36.50
C SER A 559 -27.61 12.07 -37.28
N ASN A 560 -26.53 12.84 -37.41
CA ASN A 560 -26.56 14.17 -38.06
C ASN A 560 -25.43 14.44 -39.05
N PHE A 561 -24.42 13.60 -39.09
CA PHE A 561 -23.29 13.72 -40.01
C PHE A 561 -22.96 12.33 -40.53
N GLU A 562 -23.19 12.06 -41.80
CA GLU A 562 -22.92 10.75 -42.38
C GLU A 562 -21.42 10.50 -42.47
N ILE A 563 -20.94 9.42 -41.80
CA ILE A 563 -19.55 9.00 -41.93
C ILE A 563 -19.36 8.49 -43.35
N SER A 564 -18.51 9.15 -44.13
CA SER A 564 -18.18 8.71 -45.50
C SER A 564 -17.47 7.36 -45.43
N LEU A 565 -18.06 6.33 -46.05
CA LEU A 565 -17.47 4.99 -46.14
C LEU A 565 -16.78 4.80 -47.49
N GLY A 566 -15.69 4.07 -47.47
CA GLY A 566 -14.96 3.62 -48.64
C GLY A 566 -14.74 2.11 -48.60
N GLU A 567 -14.50 1.55 -49.79
CA GLU A 567 -14.22 0.13 -49.93
C GLU A 567 -12.71 -0.14 -49.98
N VAL A 568 -12.30 -1.26 -49.39
CA VAL A 568 -10.93 -1.76 -49.49
C VAL A 568 -10.91 -3.28 -49.51
N ASN A 569 -10.16 -3.84 -50.44
CA ASN A 569 -9.93 -5.29 -50.50
C ASN A 569 -8.65 -5.63 -49.72
N PHE A 570 -8.76 -6.57 -48.77
CA PHE A 570 -7.63 -7.07 -48.01
C PHE A 570 -7.79 -8.57 -47.72
N LYS A 571 -6.78 -9.36 -48.08
CA LYS A 571 -6.77 -10.85 -47.90
C LYS A 571 -7.99 -11.53 -48.54
N ASN A 572 -8.40 -11.08 -49.72
CA ASN A 572 -9.54 -11.58 -50.49
C ASN A 572 -10.93 -11.30 -49.89
N ASN A 573 -11.01 -10.47 -48.85
CA ASN A 573 -12.25 -9.95 -48.30
C ASN A 573 -12.41 -8.48 -48.66
N ASN A 574 -13.66 -8.06 -48.87
CA ASN A 574 -13.99 -6.66 -49.05
C ASN A 574 -14.47 -6.04 -47.76
N TYR A 575 -13.90 -4.92 -47.36
CA TYR A 575 -14.24 -4.21 -46.14
C TYR A 575 -14.77 -2.84 -46.49
N GLU A 576 -15.89 -2.49 -45.86
CA GLU A 576 -16.48 -1.16 -45.90
C GLU A 576 -16.16 -0.46 -44.57
N ILE A 577 -15.29 0.54 -44.62
CA ILE A 577 -14.76 1.27 -43.45
C ILE A 577 -14.73 2.77 -43.78
N PRO A 578 -14.54 3.66 -42.76
CA PRO A 578 -14.44 5.10 -43.03
C PRO A 578 -13.42 5.44 -44.10
N GLU A 579 -13.78 6.38 -45.00
CA GLU A 579 -12.94 6.82 -46.10
C GLU A 579 -11.57 7.30 -45.57
N GLY A 580 -10.50 6.88 -46.22
CA GLY A 580 -9.14 7.17 -45.82
C GLY A 580 -8.57 6.23 -44.73
N ALA A 581 -9.39 5.46 -44.03
CA ALA A 581 -8.94 4.45 -43.08
C ALA A 581 -8.34 3.21 -43.76
N ILE A 582 -7.65 2.34 -43.03
CA ILE A 582 -7.03 1.12 -43.55
C ILE A 582 -7.51 -0.11 -42.81
N VAL A 583 -7.33 -1.29 -43.42
CA VAL A 583 -7.45 -2.60 -42.77
C VAL A 583 -6.06 -3.13 -42.47
N PHE A 584 -5.85 -3.74 -41.29
CA PHE A 584 -4.56 -4.28 -40.91
C PHE A 584 -4.66 -5.67 -40.29
N ASN A 585 -3.53 -6.37 -40.26
CA ASN A 585 -3.40 -7.63 -39.53
C ASN A 585 -2.73 -7.36 -38.17
N PRO A 586 -3.44 -7.50 -37.03
CA PRO A 586 -2.87 -7.26 -35.70
C PRO A 586 -1.72 -8.21 -35.32
N ASP A 587 -1.60 -9.37 -36.00
CA ASP A 587 -0.50 -10.32 -35.76
C ASP A 587 0.76 -9.98 -36.58
N SER A 588 0.75 -8.94 -37.40
CA SER A 588 1.85 -8.58 -38.32
C SER A 588 2.81 -7.52 -37.79
N TRP A 589 2.82 -7.28 -36.47
CA TRP A 589 3.70 -6.30 -35.85
C TRP A 589 5.18 -6.58 -36.10
N ASN A 590 5.91 -5.60 -36.60
CA ASN A 590 7.35 -5.68 -36.85
C ASN A 590 8.12 -4.74 -35.91
N LYS A 591 8.85 -5.33 -34.95
CA LYS A 591 9.65 -4.57 -33.97
C LYS A 591 10.70 -3.64 -34.63
N ASN A 592 11.28 -4.04 -35.76
CA ASN A 592 12.33 -3.24 -36.39
C ASN A 592 11.79 -2.00 -37.10
N GLN A 593 10.55 -2.06 -37.59
CA GLN A 593 9.87 -0.96 -38.29
C GLN A 593 8.95 -0.18 -37.36
N ASN A 594 8.69 -0.71 -36.17
CA ASN A 594 7.71 -0.18 -35.20
C ASN A 594 6.34 0.08 -35.83
N ASP A 595 5.90 -0.84 -36.71
CA ASP A 595 4.67 -0.75 -37.47
C ASP A 595 4.14 -2.14 -37.86
N TYR A 596 2.86 -2.23 -38.23
CA TYR A 596 2.25 -3.41 -38.85
C TYR A 596 2.64 -3.49 -40.32
N ILE A 597 3.25 -4.61 -40.74
CA ILE A 597 3.72 -4.78 -42.11
C ILE A 597 2.64 -5.26 -43.07
N ASP A 598 1.56 -5.84 -42.56
CA ASP A 598 0.48 -6.42 -43.34
C ASP A 598 -0.78 -5.53 -43.17
N LYS A 599 -0.92 -4.54 -44.08
CA LYS A 599 -1.98 -3.55 -44.09
C LYS A 599 -2.41 -3.20 -45.50
N SER A 600 -3.67 -2.77 -45.63
CA SER A 600 -4.26 -2.37 -46.92
C SER A 600 -3.80 -0.98 -47.37
N GLN A 601 -4.19 -0.58 -48.58
CA GLN A 601 -4.24 0.82 -48.95
C GLN A 601 -5.45 1.50 -48.25
N PRO A 602 -5.45 2.84 -48.15
CA PRO A 602 -6.60 3.56 -47.60
C PRO A 602 -7.89 3.28 -48.40
N ALA A 603 -9.00 3.14 -47.67
CA ALA A 603 -10.33 2.95 -48.25
C ALA A 603 -10.71 4.16 -49.12
N LYS A 604 -11.28 3.90 -50.25
CA LYS A 604 -11.73 4.91 -51.23
C LYS A 604 -13.20 4.72 -51.53
N LYS A 605 -13.88 5.84 -51.73
CA LYS A 605 -15.28 5.87 -52.12
C LYS A 605 -15.48 5.25 -53.49
#